data_63bd9068603e7eccdee74bc270220657
#
_entry.id   63bd9068603e7eccdee74bc270220657
#
_cell.length_a   1.000
_cell.length_b   1.000
_cell.length_c   1.000
_cell.angle_alpha   90.00
_cell.angle_beta   90.00
_cell.angle_gamma   90.00
#
_symmetry.space_group_name_H-M   'P 1'
#
loop_
_entity.id
_entity.type
_entity.pdbx_description
1 polymer ?
#
loop_
_entity_poly.entity_id
_entity_poly.type
_entity_poly.pdbx_seq_one_letter_code
_entity_poly.pdbx_strand_id
1 'polypeptide(L)'
;MQVKVYIMTHYDERVLAHMEKHDFPIRSALMRIMANKTEQDLARPTFREELAEEFKIEINSLLEGLTDFGGVEKVGFTAFVVQ
;
A
#
# COMPACT_ATOMS: atom_id res chain seq x y z
N MET A 1 -10.27 -5.02 -10.33
CA MET A 1 -8.96 -4.35 -10.34
C MET A 1 -7.94 -5.24 -9.65
N GLN A 2 -6.80 -5.45 -10.28
CA GLN A 2 -5.68 -6.20 -9.71
C GLN A 2 -4.44 -5.32 -9.70
N VAL A 3 -3.69 -5.37 -8.62
CA VAL A 3 -2.44 -4.60 -8.50
C VAL A 3 -1.37 -5.49 -7.87
N LYS A 4 -0.14 -5.29 -8.32
CA LYS A 4 1.06 -5.81 -7.65
C LYS A 4 1.82 -4.62 -7.10
N VAL A 5 2.11 -4.67 -5.82
CA VAL A 5 2.64 -3.53 -5.08
C VAL A 5 4.08 -3.81 -4.69
N TYR A 6 4.95 -2.80 -4.80
CA TYR A 6 6.28 -2.84 -4.20
C TYR A 6 6.42 -1.69 -3.22
N ILE A 7 7.33 -1.87 -2.27
CA ILE A 7 7.66 -0.80 -1.31
C ILE A 7 9.13 -0.46 -1.42
N MET A 8 9.45 0.78 -1.04
CA MET A 8 10.83 1.23 -0.88
C MET A 8 11.01 1.77 0.52
N THR A 9 12.14 1.45 1.13
CA THR A 9 12.48 1.93 2.46
C THR A 9 13.98 2.25 2.52
N HIS A 10 14.34 3.27 3.28
CA HIS A 10 15.74 3.61 3.58
C HIS A 10 16.24 2.89 4.83
N TYR A 11 15.36 2.16 5.50
CA TYR A 11 15.68 1.42 6.70
C TYR A 11 16.12 0.00 6.33
N ASP A 12 16.56 -0.74 7.34
CA ASP A 12 17.10 -2.08 7.14
C ASP A 12 16.01 -3.14 6.97
N GLU A 13 16.44 -4.41 7.07
CA GLU A 13 15.58 -5.58 6.89
C GLU A 13 14.43 -5.65 7.87
N ARG A 14 14.44 -4.88 8.97
CA ARG A 14 13.36 -4.91 9.95
C ARG A 14 12.03 -4.49 9.35
N VAL A 15 12.04 -3.48 8.46
CA VAL A 15 10.80 -3.04 7.80
C VAL A 15 10.25 -4.15 6.92
N LEU A 16 11.12 -4.81 6.16
CA LEU A 16 10.72 -5.93 5.28
C LEU A 16 10.19 -7.10 6.11
N ALA A 17 10.83 -7.41 7.23
CA ALA A 17 10.38 -8.46 8.13
C ALA A 17 9.00 -8.15 8.72
N HIS A 18 8.77 -6.89 9.10
CA HIS A 18 7.47 -6.45 9.58
C HIS A 18 6.39 -6.56 8.51
N MET A 19 6.73 -6.25 7.26
CA MET A 19 5.81 -6.40 6.13
C MET A 19 5.41 -7.86 5.93
N GLU A 20 6.37 -8.78 6.01
CA GLU A 20 6.07 -10.21 5.90
C GLU A 20 5.24 -10.71 7.07
N LYS A 21 5.62 -10.34 8.28
CA LYS A 21 4.92 -10.79 9.49
C LYS A 21 3.48 -10.35 9.54
N HIS A 22 3.20 -9.15 9.04
CA HIS A 22 1.87 -8.55 9.08
C HIS A 22 1.23 -8.47 7.69
N ASP A 23 1.60 -9.40 6.80
CA ASP A 23 1.13 -9.42 5.42
C ASP A 23 -0.40 -9.45 5.33
N PHE A 24 -1.05 -10.29 6.12
CA PHE A 24 -2.50 -10.46 6.04
C PHE A 24 -3.26 -9.17 6.37
N PRO A 25 -3.03 -8.50 7.52
CA PRO A 25 -3.72 -7.24 7.79
C PRO A 25 -3.39 -6.15 6.78
N ILE A 26 -2.17 -6.11 6.27
CA ILE A 26 -1.79 -5.15 5.25
C ILE A 26 -2.57 -5.39 3.97
N ARG A 27 -2.59 -6.63 3.47
CA ARG A 27 -3.36 -6.99 2.27
C ARG A 27 -4.84 -6.66 2.42
N SER A 28 -5.41 -7.00 3.58
CA SER A 28 -6.83 -6.73 3.86
C SER A 28 -7.13 -5.23 3.81
N ALA A 29 -6.26 -4.40 4.37
CA ALA A 29 -6.43 -2.96 4.35
C ALA A 29 -6.35 -2.39 2.94
N LEU A 30 -5.38 -2.86 2.14
CA LEU A 30 -5.23 -2.42 0.75
C LEU A 30 -6.43 -2.82 -0.10
N MET A 31 -6.93 -4.04 0.09
CA MET A 31 -8.13 -4.51 -0.62
C MET A 31 -9.35 -3.66 -0.26
N ARG A 32 -9.48 -3.27 1.01
CA ARG A 32 -10.57 -2.39 1.45
C ARG A 32 -10.49 -1.02 0.78
N ILE A 33 -9.30 -0.45 0.69
CA ILE A 33 -9.10 0.83 0.00
C ILE A 33 -9.54 0.69 -1.46
N MET A 34 -9.09 -0.35 -2.15
CA MET A 34 -9.45 -0.58 -3.55
C MET A 34 -10.96 -0.77 -3.73
N ALA A 35 -11.60 -1.49 -2.82
CA ALA A 35 -13.03 -1.76 -2.90
C ALA A 35 -13.88 -0.49 -2.79
N ASN A 36 -13.35 0.55 -2.18
CA ASN A 36 -14.05 1.82 -2.02
C ASN A 36 -13.86 2.78 -3.20
N LYS A 37 -13.08 2.39 -4.21
CA LYS A 37 -12.84 3.23 -5.39
C LYS A 37 -13.98 3.07 -6.39
N THR A 38 -14.36 4.17 -7.02
CA THR A 38 -15.42 4.22 -8.03
C THR A 38 -14.82 4.29 -9.43
N GLU A 39 -15.65 4.13 -10.46
CA GLU A 39 -15.22 4.33 -11.84
C GLU A 39 -14.73 5.75 -12.07
N GLN A 40 -15.32 6.72 -11.41
CA GLN A 40 -14.89 8.12 -11.51
C GLN A 40 -13.49 8.30 -10.94
N ASP A 41 -13.19 7.63 -9.82
CA ASP A 41 -11.85 7.65 -9.23
C ASP A 41 -10.83 7.06 -10.21
N LEU A 42 -11.16 5.93 -10.81
CA LEU A 42 -10.29 5.24 -11.77
C LEU A 42 -10.00 6.06 -13.02
N ALA A 43 -10.91 6.94 -13.38
CA ALA A 43 -10.78 7.77 -14.58
C ALA A 43 -9.84 8.97 -14.40
N ARG A 44 -9.46 9.30 -13.18
CA ARG A 44 -8.56 10.45 -12.93
C ARG A 44 -7.14 10.14 -13.40
N PRO A 45 -6.48 11.08 -14.10
CA PRO A 45 -5.10 10.86 -14.57
C PRO A 45 -4.10 10.57 -13.47
N THR A 46 -4.33 11.09 -12.26
CA THR A 46 -3.44 10.94 -11.11
C THR A 46 -3.84 9.79 -10.18
N PHE A 47 -4.76 8.93 -10.61
CA PHE A 47 -5.30 7.87 -9.76
C PHE A 47 -4.21 6.97 -9.18
N ARG A 48 -3.22 6.56 -10.00
CA ARG A 48 -2.15 5.68 -9.55
C ARG A 48 -1.31 6.31 -8.43
N GLU A 49 -0.94 7.57 -8.59
CA GLU A 49 -0.16 8.29 -7.59
C GLU A 49 -0.95 8.47 -6.30
N GLU A 50 -2.22 8.82 -6.42
CA GLU A 50 -3.10 9.00 -5.27
C GLU A 50 -3.29 7.68 -4.51
N LEU A 51 -3.50 6.59 -5.23
CA LEU A 51 -3.67 5.27 -4.63
C LEU A 51 -2.39 4.80 -3.94
N ALA A 52 -1.24 5.03 -4.57
CA ALA A 52 0.06 4.68 -3.97
C ALA A 52 0.28 5.45 -2.66
N GLU A 53 -0.07 6.72 -2.62
CA GLU A 53 0.04 7.53 -1.41
C GLU A 53 -0.90 7.05 -0.32
N GLU A 54 -2.13 6.71 -0.65
CA GLU A 54 -3.07 6.13 0.31
C GLU A 54 -2.55 4.82 0.87
N PHE A 55 -1.99 3.97 0.02
CA PHE A 55 -1.40 2.69 0.46
C PHE A 55 -0.23 2.93 1.40
N LYS A 56 0.65 3.88 1.07
CA LYS A 56 1.79 4.20 1.92
C LYS A 56 1.34 4.65 3.30
N ILE A 57 0.39 5.56 3.37
CA ILE A 57 -0.14 6.09 4.63
C ILE A 57 -0.76 4.95 5.45
N GLU A 58 -1.57 4.11 4.82
CA GLU A 58 -2.23 3.00 5.50
C GLU A 58 -1.23 1.97 6.01
N ILE A 59 -0.25 1.59 5.19
CA ILE A 59 0.79 0.62 5.60
C ILE A 59 1.56 1.15 6.79
N ASN A 60 2.03 2.40 6.72
CA ASN A 60 2.77 2.99 7.83
C ASN A 60 1.93 3.08 9.10
N SER A 61 0.66 3.44 8.97
CA SER A 61 -0.26 3.50 10.10
C SER A 61 -0.41 2.13 10.77
N LEU A 62 -0.60 1.08 9.97
CA LEU A 62 -0.69 -0.29 10.49
C LEU A 62 0.60 -0.74 11.17
N LEU A 63 1.73 -0.50 10.53
CA LEU A 63 3.03 -0.87 11.08
C LEU A 63 3.33 -0.12 12.37
N GLU A 64 3.01 1.15 12.44
CA GLU A 64 3.16 1.94 13.68
C GLU A 64 2.31 1.37 14.81
N GLY A 65 1.09 0.97 14.52
CA GLY A 65 0.20 0.36 15.50
C GLY A 65 0.64 -1.03 15.95
N LEU A 66 1.26 -1.81 15.07
CA LEU A 66 1.64 -3.20 15.36
C LEU A 66 3.09 -3.34 15.85
N THR A 67 3.98 -2.43 15.43
CA THR A 67 5.41 -2.56 15.69
C THR A 67 6.06 -1.29 16.25
N ASP A 68 5.30 -0.22 16.43
CA ASP A 68 5.76 1.12 16.83
C ASP A 68 6.66 1.80 15.79
N PHE A 69 6.70 1.27 14.56
CA PHE A 69 7.58 1.84 13.54
C PHE A 69 7.04 1.55 12.14
N GLY A 70 6.82 2.59 11.35
CA GLY A 70 6.38 2.45 9.96
C GLY A 70 7.56 2.21 9.02
N GLY A 71 8.16 3.27 8.52
CA GLY A 71 9.41 3.22 7.76
C GLY A 71 9.26 2.97 6.26
N VAL A 72 8.05 2.87 5.73
CA VAL A 72 7.85 2.76 4.28
C VAL A 72 7.94 4.15 3.66
N GLU A 73 8.93 4.34 2.77
CA GLU A 73 9.19 5.63 2.13
C GLU A 73 8.34 5.84 0.88
N LYS A 74 8.11 4.77 0.14
CA LYS A 74 7.40 4.85 -1.13
C LYS A 74 6.67 3.54 -1.40
N VAL A 75 5.50 3.65 -1.99
CA VAL A 75 4.74 2.52 -2.53
C VAL A 75 4.58 2.76 -4.03
N GLY A 76 4.74 1.70 -4.81
CA GLY A 76 4.51 1.76 -6.24
C GLY A 76 3.86 0.48 -6.73
N PHE A 77 3.58 0.42 -8.04
CA PHE A 77 2.92 -0.72 -8.64
C PHE A 77 3.82 -1.33 -9.72
N THR A 78 4.03 -2.65 -9.64
CA THR A 78 4.72 -3.39 -10.69
C THR A 78 3.74 -3.90 -11.75
N ALA A 79 2.47 -4.00 -11.40
CA ALA A 79 1.39 -4.30 -12.32
C ALA A 79 0.12 -3.60 -11.86
N PHE A 80 -0.65 -3.10 -12.81
CA PHE A 80 -1.89 -2.39 -12.52
C PHE A 80 -2.89 -2.70 -13.63
N VAL A 81 -3.90 -3.51 -13.30
CA VAL A 81 -4.92 -3.94 -14.26
C VAL A 81 -6.28 -3.50 -13.75
N VAL A 82 -7.00 -2.77 -14.59
CA VAL A 82 -8.37 -2.33 -14.33
C VAL A 82 -9.29 -3.15 -15.22
N GLN A 83 -10.30 -3.76 -14.62
CA GLN A 83 -11.29 -4.55 -15.33
C GLN A 83 -12.66 -3.97 -15.17
#